data_be5e1588efa774c4ccf5da3e01e52a33
#
_entry.id   be5e1588efa774c4ccf5da3e01e52a33
#
_cell.length_a   1.000
_cell.length_b   1.000
_cell.length_c   1.000
_cell.angle_alpha   90.00
_cell.angle_beta   90.00
_cell.angle_gamma   90.00
#
_symmetry.space_group_name_H-M   'P 1'
#
loop_
_entity.id
_entity.type
_entity.pdbx_description
1 polymer ?
#
loop_
_entity_poly.entity_id
_entity_poly.type
_entity_poly.pdbx_seq_one_letter_code
_entity_poly.pdbx_strand_id
1 'polypeptide(L)'
;GVQTCALPIFLANKLNGARIVPGRHKNITGIEALDKVVHVDQSPIGRTPRSNPATYTGVFDKVRGLFAETAEAKIRGYQQGRFSFNVKGGRCENCSGDGTITIEMNFLPDVYVPCEVCHGARYNRETLEVHYKGKNISEVLNMPIEHAYQFFESVPAIARYLKTLCDVGLGYVRLGQSAPTLSGGEAQRVKLATELQRRSTGRTIYVLDEPTTGLHFEDVSKLLGVLNRLADGGNTVVVIEHNLDVIKSADWVIDLGPDGGSRGGNIVAEGTPETVAKNKKSYTGAFLAEVLNGGRSRG
;
A
#
# COMPACT_ATOMS: atom_id res chain seq x y z
N GLY A 1 22.04 -1.58 3.71
CA GLY A 1 21.34 -1.73 2.43
C GLY A 1 21.55 -3.06 1.73
N VAL A 2 22.68 -3.74 1.90
CA VAL A 2 22.99 -4.99 1.17
C VAL A 2 22.30 -6.21 1.80
N GLN A 3 22.05 -6.21 3.11
CA GLN A 3 21.46 -7.36 3.80
C GLN A 3 19.94 -7.48 3.58
N THR A 4 19.22 -6.37 3.44
CA THR A 4 17.78 -6.36 3.12
C THR A 4 17.49 -6.88 1.71
N CYS A 5 18.45 -6.83 0.79
CA CYS A 5 18.29 -7.29 -0.58
C CYS A 5 18.57 -8.79 -0.78
N ALA A 6 19.33 -9.46 0.08
CA ALA A 6 19.68 -10.86 -0.11
C ALA A 6 18.48 -11.80 0.09
N LEU A 7 17.83 -11.72 1.25
CA LEU A 7 16.73 -12.62 1.60
C LEU A 7 15.48 -12.43 0.71
N PRO A 8 14.90 -11.24 0.53
CA PRO A 8 13.72 -11.06 -0.31
C PRO A 8 13.97 -11.47 -1.77
N ILE A 9 15.14 -11.13 -2.33
CA ILE A 9 15.50 -11.47 -3.71
C ILE A 9 15.69 -12.98 -3.87
N PHE A 10 16.40 -13.61 -2.93
CA PHE A 10 16.59 -15.06 -2.96
C PHE A 10 15.25 -15.80 -2.88
N LEU A 11 14.37 -15.40 -1.96
CA LEU A 11 13.03 -15.98 -1.82
C LEU A 11 12.17 -15.74 -3.06
N ALA A 12 12.22 -14.53 -3.65
CA ALA A 12 11.50 -14.23 -4.88
C ALA A 12 11.95 -15.12 -6.04
N ASN A 13 13.26 -15.41 -6.15
CA ASN A 13 13.76 -16.31 -7.16
C ASN A 13 13.27 -17.75 -6.94
N LYS A 14 13.27 -18.23 -5.70
CA LYS A 14 12.91 -19.61 -5.37
C LYS A 14 11.41 -19.85 -5.37
N LEU A 15 10.63 -18.91 -4.83
CA LEU A 15 9.19 -19.10 -4.60
C LEU A 15 8.33 -18.47 -5.71
N ASN A 16 8.76 -17.33 -6.24
CA ASN A 16 7.97 -16.57 -7.24
C ASN A 16 8.54 -16.68 -8.67
N GLY A 17 9.64 -17.40 -8.88
CA GLY A 17 10.27 -17.55 -10.21
C GLY A 17 10.95 -16.29 -10.74
N ALA A 18 11.29 -15.34 -9.88
CA ALA A 18 12.06 -14.16 -10.28
C ALA A 18 13.48 -14.54 -10.75
N ARG A 19 14.11 -13.66 -11.54
CA ARG A 19 15.47 -13.87 -12.08
C ARG A 19 16.34 -12.66 -11.77
N ILE A 20 16.55 -12.41 -10.47
CA ILE A 20 17.34 -11.27 -9.97
C ILE A 20 18.53 -11.84 -9.20
N VAL A 21 19.70 -11.24 -9.33
CA VAL A 21 20.89 -11.68 -8.61
C VAL A 21 20.78 -11.29 -7.13
N PRO A 22 20.69 -12.26 -6.17
CA PRO A 22 20.62 -11.94 -4.76
C PRO A 22 21.99 -11.51 -4.22
N GLY A 23 21.97 -10.81 -3.10
CA GLY A 23 23.20 -10.48 -2.36
C GLY A 23 23.98 -11.74 -1.95
N ARG A 24 25.28 -11.61 -1.65
CA ARG A 24 26.13 -12.73 -1.22
C ARG A 24 25.60 -13.34 0.07
N HIS A 25 25.41 -14.64 0.09
CA HIS A 25 24.98 -15.40 1.25
C HIS A 25 25.60 -16.82 1.19
N LYS A 26 25.72 -17.48 2.34
CA LYS A 26 26.26 -18.86 2.41
C LYS A 26 25.15 -19.88 2.16
N ASN A 27 24.10 -19.85 2.95
CA ASN A 27 22.97 -20.75 2.86
C ASN A 27 21.71 -20.13 3.47
N ILE A 28 20.53 -20.51 2.98
CA ILE A 28 19.23 -20.16 3.53
C ILE A 28 18.42 -21.44 3.65
N THR A 29 17.91 -21.75 4.83
CA THR A 29 17.14 -22.95 5.16
C THR A 29 15.71 -22.60 5.55
N GLY A 30 14.79 -23.59 5.61
CA GLY A 30 13.40 -23.38 6.00
C GLY A 30 12.49 -22.89 4.88
N ILE A 31 12.97 -22.83 3.64
CA ILE A 31 12.22 -22.31 2.47
C ILE A 31 11.04 -23.23 2.13
N GLU A 32 11.15 -24.50 2.39
CA GLU A 32 10.16 -25.54 2.16
C GLU A 32 8.85 -25.32 2.96
N ALA A 33 8.91 -24.53 4.03
CA ALA A 33 7.74 -24.12 4.79
C ALA A 33 6.93 -23.02 4.10
N LEU A 34 7.49 -22.35 3.09
CA LEU A 34 6.93 -21.21 2.40
C LEU A 34 6.51 -21.54 0.97
N ASP A 35 5.49 -20.90 0.47
CA ASP A 35 5.01 -21.02 -0.92
C ASP A 35 5.13 -19.74 -1.73
N LYS A 36 5.20 -18.59 -1.07
CA LYS A 36 5.25 -17.27 -1.71
C LYS A 36 6.01 -16.26 -0.84
N VAL A 37 6.71 -15.34 -1.48
CA VAL A 37 7.19 -14.10 -0.84
C VAL A 37 6.48 -12.88 -1.41
N VAL A 38 6.08 -11.98 -0.54
CA VAL A 38 5.52 -10.67 -0.87
C VAL A 38 6.41 -9.61 -0.24
N HIS A 39 7.13 -8.89 -1.09
CA HIS A 39 7.94 -7.75 -0.66
C HIS A 39 7.15 -6.45 -0.90
N VAL A 40 6.88 -5.72 0.17
CA VAL A 40 6.10 -4.48 0.15
C VAL A 40 7.05 -3.33 0.46
N ASP A 41 7.53 -2.70 -0.59
CA ASP A 41 8.46 -1.57 -0.55
C ASP A 41 7.74 -0.23 -0.78
N GLN A 42 8.46 0.87 -0.58
CA GLN A 42 7.97 2.24 -0.76
C GLN A 42 8.05 2.74 -2.22
N SER A 43 8.34 1.88 -3.19
CA SER A 43 8.34 2.28 -4.60
C SER A 43 6.93 2.67 -5.06
N PRO A 44 6.80 3.62 -6.01
CA PRO A 44 5.51 4.07 -6.49
C PRO A 44 4.65 2.94 -7.06
N ILE A 45 3.33 3.02 -6.90
CA ILE A 45 2.35 2.08 -7.51
C ILE A 45 2.16 2.29 -9.02
N GLY A 46 2.83 3.28 -9.57
CA GLY A 46 2.84 3.61 -10.99
C GLY A 46 3.56 4.93 -11.23
N ARG A 47 3.95 5.16 -12.48
CA ARG A 47 4.74 6.34 -12.88
C ARG A 47 3.92 7.42 -13.59
N THR A 48 2.64 7.17 -13.83
CA THR A 48 1.77 8.07 -14.60
C THR A 48 0.58 8.52 -13.76
N PRO A 49 -0.05 9.66 -14.09
CA PRO A 49 -1.27 10.13 -13.42
C PRO A 49 -2.46 9.17 -13.52
N ARG A 50 -2.44 8.19 -14.43
CA ARG A 50 -3.49 7.17 -14.59
C ARG A 50 -3.46 6.09 -13.53
N SER A 51 -2.29 5.83 -12.95
CA SER A 51 -2.16 4.93 -11.81
C SER A 51 -2.65 5.63 -10.56
N ASN A 52 -3.51 4.96 -9.80
CA ASN A 52 -4.10 5.46 -8.56
C ASN A 52 -4.55 4.29 -7.67
N PRO A 53 -4.92 4.52 -6.40
CA PRO A 53 -5.38 3.46 -5.51
C PRO A 53 -6.52 2.61 -6.07
N ALA A 54 -7.49 3.24 -6.76
CA ALA A 54 -8.64 2.52 -7.33
C ALA A 54 -8.24 1.55 -8.44
N THR A 55 -7.33 1.96 -9.33
CA THR A 55 -6.87 1.10 -10.45
C THR A 55 -5.93 0.02 -9.96
N TYR A 56 -5.02 0.35 -9.03
CA TYR A 56 -4.04 -0.60 -8.52
C TYR A 56 -4.66 -1.76 -7.74
N THR A 57 -5.65 -1.46 -6.91
CA THR A 57 -6.38 -2.49 -6.14
C THR A 57 -7.40 -3.27 -6.98
N GLY A 58 -7.75 -2.77 -8.17
CA GLY A 58 -8.78 -3.35 -9.03
C GLY A 58 -10.23 -2.98 -8.64
N VAL A 59 -10.43 -2.17 -7.60
CA VAL A 59 -11.79 -1.74 -7.20
C VAL A 59 -12.45 -0.88 -8.27
N PHE A 60 -11.66 -0.17 -9.07
CA PHE A 60 -12.18 0.68 -10.13
C PHE A 60 -12.95 -0.10 -11.20
N ASP A 61 -12.57 -1.35 -11.48
CA ASP A 61 -13.31 -2.21 -12.41
C ASP A 61 -14.72 -2.52 -11.91
N LYS A 62 -14.89 -2.70 -10.59
CA LYS A 62 -16.19 -2.89 -9.95
C LYS A 62 -17.04 -1.61 -10.00
N VAL A 63 -16.41 -0.46 -9.73
CA VAL A 63 -17.09 0.86 -9.84
C VAL A 63 -17.56 1.11 -11.26
N ARG A 64 -16.71 0.88 -12.27
CA ARG A 64 -17.10 1.05 -13.69
C ARG A 64 -18.25 0.12 -14.10
N GLY A 65 -18.22 -1.13 -13.63
CA GLY A 65 -19.33 -2.07 -13.86
C GLY A 65 -20.64 -1.55 -13.25
N LEU A 66 -20.59 -1.04 -12.01
CA LEU A 66 -21.77 -0.49 -11.35
C LEU A 66 -22.34 0.73 -12.09
N PHE A 67 -21.50 1.63 -12.60
CA PHE A 67 -21.96 2.77 -13.41
C PHE A 67 -22.61 2.33 -14.73
N ALA A 68 -22.10 1.29 -15.38
CA ALA A 68 -22.70 0.72 -16.59
C ALA A 68 -24.08 0.10 -16.34
N GLU A 69 -24.37 -0.33 -15.12
CA GLU A 69 -25.67 -0.89 -14.73
C GLU A 69 -26.73 0.17 -14.39
N THR A 70 -26.36 1.45 -14.31
CA THR A 70 -27.33 2.53 -14.04
C THR A 70 -28.35 2.66 -15.19
N ALA A 71 -29.57 3.13 -14.88
CA ALA A 71 -30.61 3.34 -15.87
C ALA A 71 -30.17 4.32 -16.98
N GLU A 72 -29.49 5.42 -16.59
CA GLU A 72 -28.97 6.41 -17.54
C GLU A 72 -27.92 5.82 -18.49
N ALA A 73 -27.00 4.98 -18.00
CA ALA A 73 -26.00 4.32 -18.83
C ALA A 73 -26.66 3.33 -19.81
N LYS A 74 -27.64 2.55 -19.34
CA LYS A 74 -28.39 1.58 -20.18
C LYS A 74 -29.17 2.27 -21.29
N ILE A 75 -29.89 3.36 -20.99
CA ILE A 75 -30.65 4.15 -22.00
C ILE A 75 -29.70 4.68 -23.08
N ARG A 76 -28.47 5.11 -22.71
CA ARG A 76 -27.46 5.62 -23.64
C ARG A 76 -26.62 4.53 -24.33
N GLY A 77 -26.81 3.25 -23.99
CA GLY A 77 -26.02 2.14 -24.49
C GLY A 77 -24.56 2.14 -24.00
N TYR A 78 -24.30 2.77 -22.84
CA TYR A 78 -22.94 2.89 -22.30
C TYR A 78 -22.53 1.60 -21.60
N GLN A 79 -21.44 1.02 -22.08
CA GLN A 79 -20.79 -0.16 -21.50
C GLN A 79 -19.73 0.25 -20.48
N GLN A 80 -19.23 -0.72 -19.71
CA GLN A 80 -18.18 -0.51 -18.70
C GLN A 80 -16.94 0.23 -19.24
N GLY A 81 -16.59 0.02 -20.52
CA GLY A 81 -15.49 0.72 -21.20
C GLY A 81 -15.66 2.23 -21.26
N ARG A 82 -16.93 2.72 -21.34
CA ARG A 82 -17.25 4.16 -21.35
C ARG A 82 -16.75 4.88 -20.10
N PHE A 83 -16.76 4.19 -18.96
CA PHE A 83 -16.33 4.69 -17.66
C PHE A 83 -14.84 4.47 -17.37
N SER A 84 -14.05 4.10 -18.38
CA SER A 84 -12.60 3.99 -18.29
C SER A 84 -11.93 5.27 -18.83
N PHE A 85 -11.11 5.91 -18.03
CA PHE A 85 -10.28 7.04 -18.49
C PHE A 85 -9.08 6.58 -19.36
N ASN A 86 -8.84 5.28 -19.51
CA ASN A 86 -7.80 4.72 -20.37
C ASN A 86 -8.27 4.41 -21.80
N VAL A 87 -9.59 4.37 -22.01
CA VAL A 87 -10.20 3.96 -23.28
C VAL A 87 -10.87 5.14 -23.97
N LYS A 88 -10.72 5.27 -25.28
CA LYS A 88 -11.42 6.30 -26.06
C LYS A 88 -12.94 6.17 -25.93
N GLY A 89 -13.64 7.29 -26.12
CA GLY A 89 -15.10 7.38 -26.12
C GLY A 89 -15.68 7.99 -24.86
N GLY A 90 -15.18 7.67 -23.65
CA GLY A 90 -15.67 8.25 -22.39
C GLY A 90 -14.71 9.23 -21.74
N ARG A 91 -13.44 9.15 -22.06
CA ARG A 91 -12.40 10.01 -21.50
C ARG A 91 -12.35 11.38 -22.13
N CYS A 92 -11.75 12.33 -21.46
CA CYS A 92 -11.35 13.60 -22.06
C CYS A 92 -10.23 13.37 -23.06
N GLU A 93 -10.44 13.68 -24.33
CA GLU A 93 -9.41 13.45 -25.38
C GLU A 93 -8.29 14.46 -25.32
N ASN A 94 -8.51 15.68 -24.75
CA ASN A 94 -7.46 16.68 -24.61
C ASN A 94 -6.30 16.20 -23.72
N CYS A 95 -6.61 15.64 -22.54
CA CYS A 95 -5.61 15.06 -21.64
C CYS A 95 -5.51 13.54 -21.76
N SER A 96 -6.19 12.94 -22.72
CA SER A 96 -6.25 11.47 -22.90
C SER A 96 -6.63 10.70 -21.62
N GLY A 97 -7.41 11.32 -20.72
CA GLY A 97 -7.87 10.73 -19.46
C GLY A 97 -6.93 10.93 -18.27
N ASP A 98 -5.82 11.64 -18.41
CA ASP A 98 -4.88 11.91 -17.31
C ASP A 98 -5.46 12.90 -16.27
N GLY A 99 -6.40 13.76 -16.70
CA GLY A 99 -6.93 14.84 -15.88
C GLY A 99 -5.98 16.04 -15.77
N THR A 100 -4.72 15.83 -16.14
CA THR A 100 -3.64 16.82 -16.11
C THR A 100 -2.90 16.85 -17.43
N ILE A 101 -2.23 17.97 -17.71
CA ILE A 101 -1.24 18.11 -18.80
C ILE A 101 0.14 18.10 -18.14
N THR A 102 1.04 17.29 -18.66
CA THR A 102 2.41 17.23 -18.20
C THR A 102 3.24 18.29 -18.93
N ILE A 103 3.92 19.14 -18.16
CA ILE A 103 4.92 20.08 -18.67
C ILE A 103 6.28 19.49 -18.36
N GLU A 104 6.94 18.97 -19.40
CA GLU A 104 8.28 18.38 -19.28
C GLU A 104 9.32 19.47 -19.02
N MET A 105 10.13 19.27 -17.98
CA MET A 105 11.18 20.18 -17.54
C MET A 105 12.54 19.49 -17.70
N ASN A 106 13.39 19.97 -18.61
CA ASN A 106 14.66 19.31 -18.98
C ASN A 106 15.62 18.96 -17.81
N PHE A 107 15.58 19.72 -16.72
CA PHE A 107 16.48 19.52 -15.56
C PHE A 107 15.75 19.49 -14.22
N LEU A 108 14.42 19.59 -14.22
CA LEU A 108 13.58 19.59 -13.02
C LEU A 108 12.51 18.50 -13.16
N PRO A 109 11.90 18.05 -12.05
CA PRO A 109 10.75 17.15 -12.13
C PRO A 109 9.62 17.74 -12.98
N ASP A 110 8.94 16.89 -13.75
CA ASP A 110 7.79 17.27 -14.56
C ASP A 110 6.70 17.93 -13.70
N VAL A 111 6.07 18.96 -14.25
CA VAL A 111 4.96 19.68 -13.60
C VAL A 111 3.64 19.21 -14.20
N TYR A 112 2.71 18.86 -13.34
CA TYR A 112 1.35 18.46 -13.72
C TYR A 112 0.37 19.59 -13.45
N VAL A 113 -0.23 20.14 -14.49
CA VAL A 113 -1.28 21.18 -14.40
C VAL A 113 -2.65 20.58 -14.74
N PRO A 114 -3.74 20.99 -14.09
CA PRO A 114 -5.08 20.52 -14.45
C PRO A 114 -5.39 20.78 -15.93
N CYS A 115 -6.01 19.82 -16.58
CA CYS A 115 -6.46 19.98 -17.96
C CYS A 115 -7.54 21.07 -18.07
N GLU A 116 -7.36 22.05 -18.93
CA GLU A 116 -8.27 23.18 -19.11
C GLU A 116 -9.66 22.78 -19.64
N VAL A 117 -9.76 21.64 -20.34
CA VAL A 117 -11.02 21.15 -20.90
C VAL A 117 -11.86 20.39 -19.89
N CYS A 118 -11.27 19.47 -19.14
CA CYS A 118 -12.01 18.66 -18.18
C CYS A 118 -11.80 19.07 -16.72
N HIS A 119 -10.96 20.06 -16.45
CA HIS A 119 -10.68 20.60 -15.11
C HIS A 119 -10.31 19.50 -14.08
N GLY A 120 -9.55 18.50 -14.51
CA GLY A 120 -9.16 17.36 -13.68
C GLY A 120 -10.14 16.19 -13.66
N ALA A 121 -11.33 16.33 -14.27
CA ALA A 121 -12.38 15.30 -14.21
C ALA A 121 -12.05 14.02 -15.00
N ARG A 122 -11.07 14.01 -15.90
CA ARG A 122 -10.61 12.86 -16.71
C ARG A 122 -11.57 12.40 -17.82
N TYR A 123 -12.85 12.78 -17.77
CA TYR A 123 -13.91 12.31 -18.66
C TYR A 123 -14.48 13.45 -19.51
N ASN A 124 -15.15 13.09 -20.58
CA ASN A 124 -15.96 14.02 -21.36
C ASN A 124 -17.30 14.30 -20.66
N ARG A 125 -17.98 15.36 -21.10
CA ARG A 125 -19.22 15.85 -20.50
C ARG A 125 -20.32 14.78 -20.47
N GLU A 126 -20.51 14.06 -21.56
CA GLU A 126 -21.58 13.06 -21.71
C GLU A 126 -21.41 11.90 -20.72
N THR A 127 -20.16 11.48 -20.43
CA THR A 127 -19.88 10.46 -19.42
C THR A 127 -20.15 10.96 -18.01
N LEU A 128 -19.89 12.25 -17.74
CA LEU A 128 -20.13 12.85 -16.42
C LEU A 128 -21.61 13.12 -16.13
N GLU A 129 -22.49 13.07 -17.14
CA GLU A 129 -23.94 13.15 -16.95
C GLU A 129 -24.53 11.87 -16.32
N VAL A 130 -23.81 10.76 -16.33
CA VAL A 130 -24.29 9.52 -15.70
C VAL A 130 -23.97 9.54 -14.20
N HIS A 131 -25.00 9.29 -13.38
CA HIS A 131 -24.90 9.34 -11.92
C HIS A 131 -25.29 8.01 -11.26
N TYR A 132 -24.59 7.71 -10.17
CA TYR A 132 -24.95 6.67 -9.22
C TYR A 132 -25.11 7.32 -7.83
N LYS A 133 -26.30 7.19 -7.21
CA LYS A 133 -26.65 7.88 -5.94
C LYS A 133 -26.31 9.39 -5.97
N GLY A 134 -26.55 10.07 -7.10
CA GLY A 134 -26.34 11.50 -7.27
C GLY A 134 -24.87 11.92 -7.48
N LYS A 135 -23.94 10.98 -7.68
CA LYS A 135 -22.52 11.26 -7.94
C LYS A 135 -22.10 10.70 -9.29
N ASN A 136 -21.36 11.48 -10.08
CA ASN A 136 -20.72 11.00 -11.29
C ASN A 136 -19.41 10.28 -10.97
N ILE A 137 -18.82 9.61 -11.97
CA ILE A 137 -17.63 8.78 -11.78
C ILE A 137 -16.39 9.59 -11.38
N SER A 138 -16.27 10.84 -11.83
CA SER A 138 -15.16 11.74 -11.43
C SER A 138 -15.29 12.16 -9.97
N GLU A 139 -16.50 12.48 -9.51
CA GLU A 139 -16.77 12.80 -8.11
C GLU A 139 -16.45 11.60 -7.20
N VAL A 140 -16.78 10.37 -7.64
CA VAL A 140 -16.42 9.15 -6.92
C VAL A 140 -14.91 8.97 -6.81
N LEU A 141 -14.15 9.19 -7.89
CA LEU A 141 -12.69 9.13 -7.85
C LEU A 141 -12.06 10.20 -6.95
N ASN A 142 -12.73 11.35 -6.78
CA ASN A 142 -12.27 12.44 -5.92
C ASN A 142 -12.64 12.26 -4.44
N MET A 143 -13.48 11.28 -4.09
CA MET A 143 -13.82 11.01 -2.69
C MET A 143 -12.61 10.50 -1.92
N PRO A 144 -12.42 10.92 -0.64
CA PRO A 144 -11.62 10.19 0.31
C PRO A 144 -12.10 8.73 0.42
N ILE A 145 -11.17 7.79 0.58
CA ILE A 145 -11.50 6.35 0.60
C ILE A 145 -12.51 6.00 1.70
N GLU A 146 -12.44 6.64 2.86
CA GLU A 146 -13.42 6.45 3.95
C GLU A 146 -14.83 6.89 3.56
N HIS A 147 -14.96 8.02 2.86
CA HIS A 147 -16.26 8.47 2.35
C HIS A 147 -16.76 7.56 1.22
N ALA A 148 -15.87 7.11 0.34
CA ALA A 148 -16.21 6.12 -0.68
C ALA A 148 -16.66 4.79 -0.07
N TYR A 149 -16.05 4.36 1.04
CA TYR A 149 -16.48 3.16 1.77
C TYR A 149 -17.92 3.29 2.28
N GLN A 150 -18.27 4.41 2.92
CA GLN A 150 -19.63 4.70 3.35
C GLN A 150 -20.61 4.76 2.16
N PHE A 151 -20.21 5.45 1.08
CA PHE A 151 -21.04 5.61 -0.13
C PHE A 151 -21.39 4.27 -0.80
N PHE A 152 -20.45 3.31 -0.82
CA PHE A 152 -20.61 1.99 -1.40
C PHE A 152 -20.92 0.87 -0.38
N GLU A 153 -21.28 1.20 0.84
CA GLU A 153 -21.58 0.21 1.90
C GLU A 153 -22.58 -0.86 1.45
N SER A 154 -23.61 -0.47 0.69
CA SER A 154 -24.62 -1.37 0.13
C SER A 154 -24.12 -2.23 -1.04
N VAL A 155 -22.86 -2.09 -1.47
CA VAL A 155 -22.27 -2.84 -2.59
C VAL A 155 -21.06 -3.65 -2.09
N PRO A 156 -21.27 -4.87 -1.54
CA PRO A 156 -20.19 -5.65 -0.88
C PRO A 156 -18.96 -5.88 -1.75
N ALA A 157 -19.17 -6.03 -3.07
CA ALA A 157 -18.08 -6.22 -4.03
C ALA A 157 -17.10 -5.02 -4.12
N ILE A 158 -17.55 -3.80 -3.76
CA ILE A 158 -16.74 -2.58 -3.71
C ILE A 158 -16.32 -2.31 -2.27
N ALA A 159 -17.27 -2.36 -1.33
CA ALA A 159 -17.05 -2.04 0.08
C ALA A 159 -15.88 -2.83 0.69
N ARG A 160 -15.72 -4.10 0.34
CA ARG A 160 -14.62 -4.95 0.80
C ARG A 160 -13.23 -4.36 0.45
N TYR A 161 -13.05 -3.85 -0.78
CA TYR A 161 -11.80 -3.24 -1.20
C TYR A 161 -11.51 -1.95 -0.44
N LEU A 162 -12.54 -1.10 -0.31
CA LEU A 162 -12.43 0.20 0.36
C LEU A 162 -12.17 0.01 1.86
N LYS A 163 -12.84 -0.97 2.49
CA LYS A 163 -12.58 -1.32 3.89
C LYS A 163 -11.11 -1.69 4.12
N THR A 164 -10.54 -2.53 3.26
CA THR A 164 -9.13 -2.94 3.40
C THR A 164 -8.18 -1.74 3.28
N LEU A 165 -8.47 -0.79 2.38
CA LEU A 165 -7.71 0.46 2.27
C LEU A 165 -7.85 1.34 3.54
N CYS A 166 -9.03 1.41 4.15
CA CYS A 166 -9.22 2.08 5.44
C CYS A 166 -8.45 1.36 6.56
N ASP A 167 -8.49 0.04 6.59
CA ASP A 167 -7.82 -0.79 7.61
C ASP A 167 -6.29 -0.58 7.64
N VAL A 168 -5.68 -0.21 6.50
CA VAL A 168 -4.24 0.12 6.42
C VAL A 168 -3.95 1.63 6.61
N GLY A 169 -4.93 2.41 7.09
CA GLY A 169 -4.73 3.83 7.38
C GLY A 169 -4.74 4.75 6.14
N LEU A 170 -5.43 4.38 5.05
CA LEU A 170 -5.53 5.18 3.83
C LEU A 170 -6.90 5.86 3.65
N GLY A 171 -7.71 5.96 4.71
CA GLY A 171 -9.06 6.54 4.65
C GLY A 171 -9.09 7.95 4.08
N TYR A 172 -8.10 8.78 4.41
CA TYR A 172 -7.99 10.17 3.97
C TYR A 172 -7.53 10.36 2.51
N VAL A 173 -6.91 9.35 1.91
CA VAL A 173 -6.41 9.40 0.52
C VAL A 173 -7.59 9.40 -0.44
N ARG A 174 -7.52 10.19 -1.52
CA ARG A 174 -8.58 10.14 -2.54
C ARG A 174 -8.47 8.86 -3.36
N LEU A 175 -9.62 8.28 -3.68
CA LEU A 175 -9.70 7.00 -4.40
C LEU A 175 -8.99 7.05 -5.77
N GLY A 176 -9.10 8.16 -6.49
CA GLY A 176 -8.44 8.40 -7.78
C GLY A 176 -7.17 9.25 -7.69
N GLN A 177 -6.55 9.40 -6.51
CA GLN A 177 -5.32 10.18 -6.34
C GLN A 177 -4.19 9.63 -7.20
N SER A 178 -3.56 10.48 -8.00
CA SER A 178 -2.48 10.08 -8.91
C SER A 178 -1.28 9.49 -8.17
N ALA A 179 -0.75 8.36 -8.65
CA ALA A 179 0.38 7.67 -8.02
C ALA A 179 1.62 8.56 -7.77
N PRO A 180 2.02 9.48 -8.68
CA PRO A 180 3.14 10.38 -8.41
C PRO A 180 2.93 11.35 -7.25
N THR A 181 1.70 11.55 -6.79
CA THR A 181 1.38 12.42 -5.65
C THR A 181 1.26 11.69 -4.32
N LEU A 182 1.37 10.35 -4.34
CA LEU A 182 1.40 9.54 -3.13
C LEU A 182 2.80 9.55 -2.51
N SER A 183 2.85 9.63 -1.19
CA SER A 183 4.09 9.37 -0.46
C SER A 183 4.51 7.89 -0.58
N GLY A 184 5.79 7.58 -0.32
CA GLY A 184 6.28 6.22 -0.34
C GLY A 184 5.49 5.29 0.60
N GLY A 185 5.17 5.75 1.80
CA GLY A 185 4.37 5.01 2.77
C GLY A 185 2.93 4.76 2.31
N GLU A 186 2.28 5.73 1.64
CA GLU A 186 0.95 5.55 1.06
C GLU A 186 0.98 4.52 -0.07
N ALA A 187 1.96 4.62 -0.99
CA ALA A 187 2.14 3.65 -2.07
C ALA A 187 2.35 2.23 -1.52
N GLN A 188 3.17 2.08 -0.48
CA GLN A 188 3.41 0.82 0.20
C GLN A 188 2.12 0.24 0.79
N ARG A 189 1.32 1.04 1.49
CA ARG A 189 0.05 0.59 2.08
C ARG A 189 -1.00 0.23 1.03
N VAL A 190 -1.03 0.90 -0.13
CA VAL A 190 -1.88 0.47 -1.27
C VAL A 190 -1.47 -0.93 -1.76
N LYS A 191 -0.15 -1.21 -1.86
CA LYS A 191 0.35 -2.55 -2.21
C LYS A 191 -0.07 -3.59 -1.17
N LEU A 192 0.10 -3.28 0.12
CA LEU A 192 -0.31 -4.16 1.21
C LEU A 192 -1.82 -4.45 1.15
N ALA A 193 -2.65 -3.43 1.00
CA ALA A 193 -4.10 -3.60 0.85
C ALA A 193 -4.47 -4.51 -0.33
N THR A 194 -3.73 -4.43 -1.44
CA THR A 194 -3.95 -5.27 -2.62
C THR A 194 -3.61 -6.74 -2.33
N GLU A 195 -2.53 -7.01 -1.62
CA GLU A 195 -2.17 -8.39 -1.23
C GLU A 195 -3.19 -8.98 -0.24
N LEU A 196 -3.74 -8.17 0.67
CA LEU A 196 -4.79 -8.58 1.61
C LEU A 196 -6.12 -8.97 0.93
N GLN A 197 -6.37 -8.51 -0.30
CA GLN A 197 -7.53 -8.92 -1.09
C GLN A 197 -7.38 -10.33 -1.66
N ARG A 198 -6.16 -10.84 -1.76
CA ARG A 198 -5.88 -12.16 -2.30
C ARG A 198 -6.15 -13.24 -1.26
N ARG A 199 -6.47 -14.44 -1.74
CA ARG A 199 -6.63 -15.59 -0.86
C ARG A 199 -5.27 -15.97 -0.26
N SER A 200 -5.18 -15.97 1.06
CA SER A 200 -4.01 -16.44 1.78
C SER A 200 -3.94 -17.96 1.78
N THR A 201 -2.73 -18.50 1.64
CA THR A 201 -2.43 -19.94 1.80
C THR A 201 -2.01 -20.29 3.21
N GLY A 202 -1.69 -19.29 4.05
CA GLY A 202 -1.10 -19.47 5.38
C GLY A 202 0.40 -19.84 5.36
N ARG A 203 1.05 -19.76 4.19
CA ARG A 203 2.47 -20.10 4.01
C ARG A 203 3.24 -19.02 3.27
N THR A 204 2.69 -17.80 3.24
CA THR A 204 3.31 -16.63 2.60
C THR A 204 4.20 -15.89 3.60
N ILE A 205 5.41 -15.52 3.18
CA ILE A 205 6.24 -14.56 3.92
C ILE A 205 6.05 -13.16 3.37
N TYR A 206 5.62 -12.24 4.23
CA TYR A 206 5.50 -10.81 3.95
C TYR A 206 6.73 -10.10 4.50
N VAL A 207 7.39 -9.29 3.67
CA VAL A 207 8.53 -8.44 4.06
C VAL A 207 8.14 -7.00 3.85
N LEU A 208 8.05 -6.24 4.93
CA LEU A 208 7.66 -4.83 4.94
C LEU A 208 8.82 -3.97 5.44
N ASP A 209 9.10 -2.88 4.73
CA ASP A 209 10.17 -1.94 5.05
C ASP A 209 9.56 -0.62 5.54
N GLU A 210 9.72 -0.33 6.85
CA GLU A 210 9.21 0.84 7.56
C GLU A 210 7.72 1.19 7.23
N PRO A 211 6.77 0.25 7.42
CA PRO A 211 5.39 0.45 7.01
C PRO A 211 4.64 1.51 7.83
N THR A 212 5.19 1.96 8.97
CA THR A 212 4.59 3.03 9.79
C THR A 212 5.02 4.43 9.38
N THR A 213 5.91 4.58 8.39
CA THR A 213 6.38 5.89 7.93
C THR A 213 5.21 6.79 7.53
N GLY A 214 5.14 7.98 8.16
CA GLY A 214 4.10 8.99 7.91
C GLY A 214 2.72 8.65 8.47
N LEU A 215 2.59 7.65 9.34
CA LEU A 215 1.35 7.33 10.05
C LEU A 215 1.22 8.09 11.37
N HIS A 216 0.01 8.52 11.66
CA HIS A 216 -0.40 8.94 13.00
C HIS A 216 -0.54 7.69 13.90
N PHE A 217 -0.40 7.85 15.22
CA PHE A 217 -0.42 6.72 16.17
C PHE A 217 -1.69 5.85 16.08
N GLU A 218 -2.86 6.44 15.81
CA GLU A 218 -4.10 5.69 15.61
C GLU A 218 -4.06 4.76 14.40
N ASP A 219 -3.43 5.22 13.32
CA ASP A 219 -3.30 4.44 12.09
C ASP A 219 -2.22 3.35 12.25
N VAL A 220 -1.21 3.57 13.09
CA VAL A 220 -0.26 2.52 13.49
C VAL A 220 -1.00 1.37 14.16
N SER A 221 -1.95 1.65 15.06
CA SER A 221 -2.77 0.62 15.71
C SER A 221 -3.61 -0.19 14.70
N LYS A 222 -4.22 0.48 13.73
CA LYS A 222 -4.96 -0.19 12.64
C LYS A 222 -4.06 -1.11 11.83
N LEU A 223 -2.88 -0.60 11.44
CA LEU A 223 -1.89 -1.36 10.69
C LEU A 223 -1.42 -2.60 11.46
N LEU A 224 -1.12 -2.47 12.77
CA LEU A 224 -0.78 -3.59 13.64
C LEU A 224 -1.88 -4.65 13.66
N GLY A 225 -3.15 -4.25 13.76
CA GLY A 225 -4.28 -5.17 13.66
C GLY A 225 -4.33 -5.93 12.33
N VAL A 226 -3.89 -5.30 11.24
CA VAL A 226 -3.77 -5.95 9.92
C VAL A 226 -2.61 -6.96 9.90
N LEU A 227 -1.44 -6.57 10.40
CA LEU A 227 -0.24 -7.44 10.44
C LEU A 227 -0.47 -8.67 11.31
N ASN A 228 -1.10 -8.49 12.47
CA ASN A 228 -1.47 -9.60 13.36
C ASN A 228 -2.45 -10.56 12.68
N ARG A 229 -3.49 -10.07 11.98
CA ARG A 229 -4.38 -10.95 11.21
C ARG A 229 -3.66 -11.76 10.13
N LEU A 230 -2.60 -11.21 9.51
CA LEU A 230 -1.76 -11.96 8.56
C LEU A 230 -0.99 -13.08 9.28
N ALA A 231 -0.39 -12.79 10.43
CA ALA A 231 0.33 -13.77 11.24
C ALA A 231 -0.60 -14.86 11.78
N ASP A 232 -1.77 -14.49 12.32
CA ASP A 232 -2.81 -15.40 12.81
C ASP A 232 -3.33 -16.34 11.68
N GLY A 233 -3.29 -15.86 10.43
CA GLY A 233 -3.61 -16.65 9.24
C GLY A 233 -2.53 -17.65 8.86
N GLY A 234 -1.50 -17.86 9.68
CA GLY A 234 -0.40 -18.83 9.49
C GLY A 234 0.77 -18.28 8.67
N ASN A 235 0.72 -17.02 8.23
CA ASN A 235 1.80 -16.42 7.44
C ASN A 235 2.96 -15.94 8.33
N THR A 236 4.13 -15.79 7.74
CA THR A 236 5.27 -15.14 8.38
C THR A 236 5.30 -13.66 8.00
N VAL A 237 5.35 -12.77 8.98
CA VAL A 237 5.43 -11.32 8.76
C VAL A 237 6.75 -10.79 9.29
N VAL A 238 7.60 -10.31 8.40
CA VAL A 238 8.89 -9.69 8.72
C VAL A 238 8.76 -8.19 8.49
N VAL A 239 8.98 -7.42 9.54
CA VAL A 239 8.86 -5.96 9.50
C VAL A 239 10.20 -5.35 9.88
N ILE A 240 10.72 -4.47 9.03
CA ILE A 240 11.87 -3.64 9.35
C ILE A 240 11.31 -2.35 9.91
N GLU A 241 11.57 -2.04 11.17
CA GLU A 241 10.94 -0.92 11.85
C GLU A 241 11.82 -0.29 12.93
N HIS A 242 11.51 0.99 13.21
CA HIS A 242 12.08 1.76 14.31
C HIS A 242 11.00 2.20 15.32
N ASN A 243 9.73 2.01 14.98
CA ASN A 243 8.60 2.36 15.83
C ASN A 243 8.47 1.34 16.98
N LEU A 244 8.61 1.82 18.22
CA LEU A 244 8.58 0.98 19.42
C LEU A 244 7.22 0.31 19.66
N ASP A 245 6.12 0.90 19.20
CA ASP A 245 4.79 0.28 19.30
C ASP A 245 4.68 -0.97 18.43
N VAL A 246 5.34 -0.98 17.27
CA VAL A 246 5.45 -2.16 16.41
C VAL A 246 6.40 -3.19 17.03
N ILE A 247 7.59 -2.75 17.45
CA ILE A 247 8.63 -3.64 17.97
C ILE A 247 8.15 -4.36 19.24
N LYS A 248 7.48 -3.66 20.16
CA LYS A 248 6.96 -4.28 21.40
C LYS A 248 5.84 -5.28 21.16
N SER A 249 5.14 -5.21 20.04
CA SER A 249 4.04 -6.12 19.67
C SER A 249 4.46 -7.28 18.80
N ALA A 250 5.75 -7.38 18.44
CA ALA A 250 6.29 -8.50 17.68
C ALA A 250 6.44 -9.77 18.54
N ASP A 251 6.27 -10.95 17.93
CA ASP A 251 6.55 -12.24 18.58
C ASP A 251 8.05 -12.45 18.77
N TRP A 252 8.85 -11.93 17.82
CA TRP A 252 10.31 -12.07 17.82
C TRP A 252 10.97 -10.82 17.25
N VAL A 253 12.04 -10.37 17.91
CA VAL A 253 12.85 -9.22 17.50
C VAL A 253 14.26 -9.69 17.18
N ILE A 254 14.82 -9.20 16.08
CA ILE A 254 16.24 -9.35 15.69
C ILE A 254 16.83 -7.95 15.63
N ASP A 255 17.65 -7.60 16.62
CA ASP A 255 18.30 -6.30 16.71
C ASP A 255 19.68 -6.32 16.05
N LEU A 256 19.87 -5.48 15.05
CA LEU A 256 21.10 -5.37 14.27
C LEU A 256 21.87 -4.12 14.68
N GLY A 257 23.17 -4.30 14.95
CA GLY A 257 24.04 -3.20 15.40
C GLY A 257 25.51 -3.58 15.44
N PRO A 258 26.30 -2.94 16.36
CA PRO A 258 25.89 -1.84 17.25
C PRO A 258 25.68 -0.49 16.53
N ASP A 259 26.43 -0.26 15.44
CA ASP A 259 26.40 0.97 14.65
C ASP A 259 25.87 0.72 13.22
N GLY A 260 25.83 1.75 12.39
CA GLY A 260 25.58 1.66 10.96
C GLY A 260 26.86 1.42 10.13
N GLY A 261 26.68 1.13 8.83
CA GLY A 261 27.78 0.99 7.87
C GLY A 261 28.71 -0.20 8.16
N SER A 262 30.03 0.00 8.05
CA SER A 262 31.04 -1.05 8.19
C SER A 262 31.17 -1.64 9.60
N ARG A 263 30.67 -0.94 10.61
CA ARG A 263 30.66 -1.38 12.02
C ARG A 263 29.34 -1.98 12.47
N GLY A 264 28.34 -2.03 11.59
CA GLY A 264 27.02 -2.54 11.87
C GLY A 264 26.73 -3.89 11.23
N GLY A 265 25.46 -4.27 11.26
CA GLY A 265 24.96 -5.48 10.58
C GLY A 265 25.24 -6.79 11.33
N ASN A 266 25.67 -6.73 12.58
CA ASN A 266 25.78 -7.91 13.44
C ASN A 266 24.51 -8.06 14.29
N ILE A 267 24.11 -9.29 14.61
CA ILE A 267 23.03 -9.53 15.56
C ILE A 267 23.54 -9.18 16.96
N VAL A 268 22.97 -8.14 17.57
CA VAL A 268 23.29 -7.69 18.93
C VAL A 268 22.41 -8.40 19.96
N ALA A 269 21.14 -8.58 19.61
CA ALA A 269 20.15 -9.28 20.43
C ALA A 269 19.11 -9.93 19.55
N GLU A 270 18.55 -11.06 20.02
CA GLU A 270 17.39 -11.71 19.41
C GLU A 270 16.52 -12.36 20.48
N GLY A 271 15.22 -12.46 20.22
CA GLY A 271 14.24 -13.07 21.13
C GLY A 271 12.94 -12.28 21.21
N THR A 272 12.11 -12.59 22.21
CA THR A 272 10.90 -11.78 22.46
C THR A 272 11.28 -10.34 22.86
N PRO A 273 10.38 -9.37 22.68
CA PRO A 273 10.64 -7.99 23.10
C PRO A 273 11.16 -7.88 24.55
N GLU A 274 10.61 -8.69 25.48
CA GLU A 274 11.04 -8.73 26.88
C GLU A 274 12.45 -9.31 27.04
N THR A 275 12.85 -10.22 26.19
CA THR A 275 14.21 -10.80 26.18
C THR A 275 15.21 -9.77 25.69
N VAL A 276 14.91 -9.09 24.59
CA VAL A 276 15.74 -8.04 24.03
C VAL A 276 15.85 -6.85 24.98
N ALA A 277 14.77 -6.47 25.67
CA ALA A 277 14.76 -5.41 26.68
C ALA A 277 15.73 -5.64 27.85
N LYS A 278 16.10 -6.88 28.14
CA LYS A 278 17.08 -7.23 29.18
C LYS A 278 18.54 -7.18 28.69
N ASN A 279 18.76 -7.07 27.39
CA ASN A 279 20.11 -7.05 26.83
C ASN A 279 20.74 -5.67 26.91
N LYS A 280 21.71 -5.49 27.81
CA LYS A 280 22.42 -4.21 28.04
C LYS A 280 23.24 -3.71 26.86
N LYS A 281 23.50 -4.55 25.85
CA LYS A 281 24.26 -4.18 24.63
C LYS A 281 23.34 -3.67 23.51
N SER A 282 22.03 -3.87 23.63
CA SER A 282 21.03 -3.47 22.67
C SER A 282 20.54 -2.05 22.97
N TYR A 283 20.71 -1.12 22.05
CA TYR A 283 20.08 0.21 22.14
C TYR A 283 18.55 0.09 22.06
N THR A 284 18.05 -0.71 21.13
CA THR A 284 16.62 -1.03 21.02
C THR A 284 16.07 -1.60 22.33
N GLY A 285 16.84 -2.51 22.97
CA GLY A 285 16.50 -3.12 24.25
C GLY A 285 16.35 -2.10 25.38
N ALA A 286 17.21 -1.08 25.42
CA ALA A 286 17.11 -0.02 26.42
C ALA A 286 15.79 0.75 26.31
N PHE A 287 15.41 1.16 25.10
CA PHE A 287 14.12 1.85 24.86
C PHE A 287 12.90 0.92 25.08
N LEU A 288 13.00 -0.34 24.67
CA LEU A 288 11.95 -1.33 24.94
C LEU A 288 11.71 -1.52 26.44
N ALA A 289 12.75 -1.54 27.25
CA ALA A 289 12.63 -1.67 28.70
C ALA A 289 11.83 -0.52 29.33
N GLU A 290 12.00 0.71 28.83
CA GLU A 290 11.23 1.87 29.29
C GLU A 290 9.75 1.74 28.93
N VAL A 291 9.44 1.34 27.69
CA VAL A 291 8.07 1.23 27.19
C VAL A 291 7.33 0.06 27.82
N LEU A 292 7.97 -1.11 27.97
CA LEU A 292 7.37 -2.31 28.57
C LEU A 292 7.11 -2.15 30.07
N ASN A 293 7.93 -1.36 30.78
CA ASN A 293 7.77 -1.09 32.22
C ASN A 293 6.79 0.06 32.51
N GLY A 294 6.01 0.53 31.52
CA GLY A 294 5.01 1.58 31.71
C GLY A 294 5.60 2.97 31.93
N GLY A 295 6.80 3.21 31.41
CA GLY A 295 7.43 4.51 31.41
C GLY A 295 6.55 5.55 30.74
N ARG A 296 6.02 6.51 31.52
CA ARG A 296 5.38 7.70 31.00
C ARG A 296 6.37 8.38 30.06
N SER A 297 5.98 8.54 28.79
CA SER A 297 6.70 9.40 27.87
C SER A 297 6.94 10.74 28.56
N ARG A 298 8.18 11.06 28.85
CA ARG A 298 8.57 12.44 29.18
C ARG A 298 8.38 13.21 27.87
N GLY A 299 7.34 14.06 27.86
CA GLY A 299 7.02 14.97 26.80
C GLY A 299 8.11 16.00 26.54
#